data_f97ef2d19ac07f774afbbed0636aa336
#
_entry.id   f97ef2d19ac07f774afbbed0636aa336
#
_cell.length_a   1.000
_cell.length_b   1.000
_cell.length_c   1.000
_cell.angle_alpha   90.00
_cell.angle_beta   90.00
_cell.angle_gamma   90.00
#
_symmetry.space_group_name_H-M   'P 1'
#
loop_
_entity.id
_entity.type
_entity.pdbx_description
1 polymer ?
#
loop_
_entity_poly.entity_id
_entity_poly.type
_entity_poly.pdbx_seq_one_letter_code
_entity_poly.pdbx_strand_id
1 'polypeptide(L)'
;MNNKIWVLTYTIGTNEGRKSRRLTCDTKAQAEMQQRVLGGEVVEYIRQPESFQVNWPEKMDVDAVLHEMRKVQNDPAAWKDLYLCGDAESVRDPFRFVRQAHAEWSDRQFGDVGPVGPLKHLAKEANEAAEAPDDISEFADIIMLVWDATRRAGITDEQLAMAVAEKLERNKRRQWGAVKDGEPCHHLKN
;
A
#
# COMPACT_ATOMS: atom_id res chain seq x y z
N MET A 1 6.14 23.56 18.41
CA MET A 1 4.98 23.59 17.49
C MET A 1 3.97 22.57 17.98
N ASN A 2 2.69 22.91 17.93
CA ASN A 2 1.65 21.98 18.43
C ASN A 2 1.50 20.84 17.45
N ASN A 3 1.89 19.63 17.87
CA ASN A 3 1.91 18.45 17.01
C ASN A 3 0.55 17.70 16.99
N LYS A 4 -0.50 18.35 17.51
CA LYS A 4 -1.84 17.79 17.61
C LYS A 4 -2.75 18.36 16.55
N ILE A 5 -3.58 17.49 15.97
CA ILE A 5 -4.71 17.84 15.11
C ILE A 5 -5.99 17.21 15.67
N TRP A 6 -7.12 17.80 15.38
CA TRP A 6 -8.43 17.27 15.77
C TRP A 6 -9.23 16.97 14.52
N VAL A 7 -9.79 15.79 14.45
CA VAL A 7 -10.63 15.33 13.34
C VAL A 7 -12.06 15.21 13.83
N LEU A 8 -12.94 16.03 13.27
CA LEU A 8 -14.39 15.91 13.45
C LEU A 8 -14.93 14.95 12.38
N THR A 9 -15.55 13.86 12.81
CA THR A 9 -16.31 12.96 11.94
C THR A 9 -17.79 13.21 12.13
N TYR A 10 -18.52 13.60 11.08
CA TYR A 10 -19.94 13.94 11.11
C TYR A 10 -20.68 13.33 9.92
N THR A 11 -22.01 13.26 10.01
CA THR A 11 -22.84 12.65 8.98
C THR A 11 -23.78 13.68 8.37
N ILE A 12 -23.80 13.72 7.04
CA ILE A 12 -24.74 14.58 6.28
C ILE A 12 -25.76 13.70 5.57
N GLY A 13 -27.01 14.17 5.55
CA GLY A 13 -28.06 13.63 4.71
C GLY A 13 -27.84 14.03 3.25
N THR A 14 -27.98 13.08 2.32
CA THR A 14 -27.96 13.33 0.87
C THR A 14 -29.16 12.65 0.23
N ASN A 15 -29.47 12.98 -1.01
CA ASN A 15 -30.55 12.31 -1.78
C ASN A 15 -30.31 10.80 -1.96
N GLU A 16 -29.07 10.34 -1.73
CA GLU A 16 -28.65 8.92 -1.83
C GLU A 16 -28.52 8.25 -0.45
N GLY A 17 -28.90 8.94 0.64
CA GLY A 17 -28.79 8.47 2.02
C GLY A 17 -27.84 9.27 2.89
N ARG A 18 -27.36 8.69 4.00
CA ARG A 18 -26.43 9.33 4.92
C ARG A 18 -24.98 9.06 4.53
N LYS A 19 -24.15 10.12 4.40
CA LYS A 19 -22.71 10.00 4.11
C LYS A 19 -21.88 10.57 5.27
N SER A 20 -20.88 9.82 5.72
CA SER A 20 -19.89 10.29 6.69
C SER A 20 -18.89 11.25 6.04
N ARG A 21 -18.54 12.30 6.76
CA ARG A 21 -17.54 13.32 6.37
C ARG A 21 -16.54 13.53 7.49
N ARG A 22 -15.34 13.95 7.13
CA ARG A 22 -14.27 14.31 8.09
C ARG A 22 -13.80 15.72 7.84
N LEU A 23 -13.60 16.46 8.92
CA LEU A 23 -13.03 17.80 8.92
C LEU A 23 -11.83 17.80 9.86
N THR A 24 -10.67 18.23 9.37
CA THR A 24 -9.44 18.36 10.15
C THR A 24 -9.32 19.79 10.67
N CYS A 25 -9.03 19.96 11.96
CA CYS A 25 -8.85 21.24 12.64
C CYS A 25 -7.49 21.25 13.33
N ASP A 26 -6.82 22.41 13.32
CA ASP A 26 -5.52 22.57 13.96
C ASP A 26 -5.62 22.83 15.48
N THR A 27 -6.82 23.13 15.97
CA THR A 27 -7.08 23.29 17.40
C THR A 27 -8.34 22.56 17.84
N LYS A 28 -8.34 22.14 19.11
CA LYS A 28 -9.51 21.49 19.73
C LYS A 28 -10.74 22.41 19.70
N ALA A 29 -10.53 23.70 20.00
CA ALA A 29 -11.60 24.70 20.01
C ALA A 29 -12.28 24.86 18.64
N GLN A 30 -11.53 24.81 17.54
CA GLN A 30 -12.09 24.82 16.19
C GLN A 30 -12.94 23.54 15.93
N ALA A 31 -12.43 22.39 16.30
CA ALA A 31 -13.16 21.12 16.13
C ALA A 31 -14.46 21.09 16.95
N GLU A 32 -14.42 21.52 18.19
CA GLU A 32 -15.60 21.62 19.07
C GLU A 32 -16.63 22.65 18.59
N MET A 33 -16.16 23.77 18.02
CA MET A 33 -17.05 24.76 17.39
C MET A 33 -17.78 24.15 16.18
N GLN A 34 -17.09 23.45 15.33
CA GLN A 34 -17.69 22.77 14.19
C GLN A 34 -18.61 21.62 14.62
N GLN A 35 -18.25 20.91 15.67
CA GLN A 35 -19.07 19.84 16.25
C GLN A 35 -20.45 20.37 16.75
N ARG A 36 -20.49 21.55 17.32
CA ARG A 36 -21.77 22.19 17.77
C ARG A 36 -22.75 22.45 16.61
N VAL A 37 -22.21 22.67 15.41
CA VAL A 37 -23.01 22.98 14.21
C VAL A 37 -23.35 21.71 13.43
N LEU A 38 -22.37 20.83 13.24
CA LEU A 38 -22.46 19.67 12.36
C LEU A 38 -22.79 18.38 13.10
N GLY A 39 -22.71 18.37 14.43
CA GLY A 39 -22.75 17.14 15.23
C GLY A 39 -21.52 16.27 15.00
N GLY A 40 -21.58 15.02 15.44
CA GLY A 40 -20.53 14.04 15.20
C GLY A 40 -19.55 13.91 16.36
N GLU A 41 -18.39 13.33 16.09
CA GLU A 41 -17.36 12.98 17.06
C GLU A 41 -16.04 13.69 16.73
N VAL A 42 -15.41 14.28 17.74
CA VAL A 42 -14.08 14.89 17.66
C VAL A 42 -13.06 13.97 18.28
N VAL A 43 -12.06 13.56 17.51
CA VAL A 43 -10.95 12.72 17.95
C VAL A 43 -9.64 13.49 17.81
N GLU A 44 -8.81 13.44 18.85
CA GLU A 44 -7.46 14.01 18.84
C GLU A 44 -6.49 13.04 18.13
N TYR A 45 -5.72 13.57 17.20
CA TYR A 45 -4.60 12.86 16.56
C TYR A 45 -3.31 13.63 16.76
N ILE A 46 -2.22 12.92 16.84
CA ILE A 46 -0.88 13.54 16.82
C ILE A 46 -0.44 13.62 15.37
N ARG A 47 -0.17 14.85 14.90
CA ARG A 47 0.46 15.05 13.58
C ARG A 47 1.89 14.54 13.69
N GLN A 48 2.22 13.51 12.93
CA GLN A 48 3.59 13.02 12.89
C GLN A 48 4.51 14.06 12.24
N PRO A 49 5.74 14.25 12.72
CA PRO A 49 6.71 15.14 12.08
C PRO A 49 6.99 14.64 10.66
N GLU A 50 7.20 15.57 9.72
CA GLU A 50 7.49 15.29 8.30
C GLU A 50 8.76 14.45 8.07
N SER A 51 9.55 14.25 9.10
CA SER A 51 10.68 13.32 9.13
C SER A 51 10.40 12.18 10.11
N PHE A 52 9.52 11.26 9.76
CA PHE A 52 9.43 9.99 10.45
C PHE A 52 10.62 9.12 10.04
N GLN A 53 11.74 9.30 10.71
CA GLN A 53 12.79 8.30 10.70
C GLN A 53 12.30 7.14 11.58
N VAL A 54 11.80 6.10 10.92
CA VAL A 54 11.62 4.82 11.58
C VAL A 54 13.02 4.35 11.96
N ASN A 55 13.34 4.32 13.25
CA ASN A 55 14.52 3.61 13.74
C ASN A 55 14.23 2.11 13.57
N TRP A 56 14.46 1.63 12.36
CA TRP A 56 14.52 0.20 12.11
C TRP A 56 15.69 -0.35 12.92
N PRO A 57 15.56 -1.52 13.55
CA PRO A 57 16.72 -2.20 14.12
C PRO A 57 17.75 -2.35 13.00
N GLU A 58 18.99 -1.97 13.25
CA GLU A 58 20.11 -1.97 12.27
C GLU A 58 20.31 -3.31 11.55
N LYS A 59 19.72 -4.36 12.07
CA LYS A 59 19.62 -5.68 11.45
C LYS A 59 18.25 -6.27 11.77
N MET A 60 17.35 -6.24 10.82
CA MET A 60 16.14 -7.03 10.91
C MET A 60 16.47 -8.47 10.52
N ASP A 61 16.21 -9.37 11.45
CA ASP A 61 16.38 -10.82 11.23
C ASP A 61 15.21 -11.30 10.34
N VAL A 62 15.50 -11.42 9.05
CA VAL A 62 14.52 -11.91 8.05
C VAL A 62 14.00 -13.30 8.42
N ASP A 63 14.88 -14.16 8.99
CA ASP A 63 14.50 -15.50 9.39
C ASP A 63 13.53 -15.48 10.58
N ALA A 64 13.72 -14.55 11.53
CA ALA A 64 12.77 -14.35 12.63
C ALA A 64 11.40 -13.88 12.12
N VAL A 65 11.35 -12.94 11.19
CA VAL A 65 10.08 -12.47 10.57
C VAL A 65 9.41 -13.60 9.80
N LEU A 66 10.14 -14.32 8.97
CA LEU A 66 9.61 -15.48 8.25
C LEU A 66 9.11 -16.57 9.18
N HIS A 67 9.79 -16.78 10.31
CA HIS A 67 9.35 -17.71 11.33
C HIS A 67 7.99 -17.32 11.93
N GLU A 68 7.80 -16.05 12.30
CA GLU A 68 6.53 -15.54 12.80
C GLU A 68 5.43 -15.59 11.72
N MET A 69 5.73 -15.20 10.49
CA MET A 69 4.77 -15.28 9.38
C MET A 69 4.32 -16.74 9.13
N ARG A 70 5.22 -17.72 9.20
CA ARG A 70 4.86 -19.14 9.05
C ARG A 70 3.95 -19.66 10.16
N LYS A 71 4.06 -19.13 11.39
CA LYS A 71 3.16 -19.52 12.50
C LYS A 71 1.71 -19.12 12.23
N VAL A 72 1.50 -18.00 11.56
CA VAL A 72 0.16 -17.43 11.30
C VAL A 72 -0.36 -17.74 9.89
N GLN A 73 0.45 -18.38 9.04
CA GLN A 73 0.15 -18.61 7.62
C GLN A 73 -1.23 -19.28 7.38
N ASN A 74 -1.67 -20.13 8.28
CA ASN A 74 -2.92 -20.88 8.17
C ASN A 74 -4.03 -20.36 9.12
N ASP A 75 -3.81 -19.25 9.81
CA ASP A 75 -4.78 -18.67 10.74
C ASP A 75 -5.09 -17.22 10.39
N PRO A 76 -6.23 -16.96 9.70
CA PRO A 76 -6.64 -15.58 9.35
C PRO A 76 -6.88 -14.67 10.57
N ALA A 77 -7.18 -15.23 11.75
CA ALA A 77 -7.34 -14.45 12.97
C ALA A 77 -5.98 -14.03 13.54
N ALA A 78 -4.98 -14.92 13.52
CA ALA A 78 -3.62 -14.63 13.95
C ALA A 78 -2.92 -13.60 13.04
N TRP A 79 -3.25 -13.54 11.76
CA TRP A 79 -2.83 -12.44 10.88
C TRP A 79 -3.28 -11.08 11.42
N LYS A 80 -4.51 -11.01 11.91
CA LYS A 80 -5.08 -9.79 12.48
C LYS A 80 -4.31 -9.34 13.73
N ASP A 81 -3.90 -10.27 14.56
CA ASP A 81 -3.14 -10.00 15.79
C ASP A 81 -1.67 -9.63 15.46
N LEU A 82 -1.06 -10.27 14.48
CA LEU A 82 0.27 -9.89 13.98
C LEU A 82 0.29 -8.46 13.42
N TYR A 83 -0.79 -8.05 12.75
CA TYR A 83 -0.99 -6.69 12.24
C TYR A 83 -1.30 -5.65 13.34
N LEU A 84 -1.74 -6.09 14.52
CA LEU A 84 -2.15 -5.20 15.62
C LEU A 84 -1.13 -5.13 16.78
N CYS A 85 -0.14 -6.03 16.86
CA CYS A 85 0.80 -6.17 17.97
C CYS A 85 2.10 -5.38 17.85
N GLY A 86 2.23 -4.44 16.94
CA GLY A 86 3.33 -3.46 16.91
C GLY A 86 2.75 -2.05 17.00
N ASP A 87 3.57 -1.06 17.33
CA ASP A 87 3.17 0.35 17.22
C ASP A 87 2.35 0.50 15.95
N ALA A 88 1.08 0.88 16.11
CA ALA A 88 -0.04 0.66 15.17
C ALA A 88 0.17 1.11 13.70
N GLU A 89 1.36 1.52 13.33
CA GLU A 89 1.70 2.07 12.02
C GLU A 89 2.75 1.25 11.23
N SER A 90 3.62 0.48 11.90
CA SER A 90 4.70 -0.25 11.23
C SER A 90 4.30 -1.63 10.68
N VAL A 91 3.18 -2.21 11.14
CA VAL A 91 2.78 -3.60 10.80
C VAL A 91 1.64 -3.66 9.76
N ARG A 92 1.21 -2.52 9.21
CA ARG A 92 0.06 -2.49 8.29
C ARG A 92 0.34 -2.98 6.87
N ASP A 93 1.61 -3.15 6.49
CA ASP A 93 1.97 -3.62 5.15
C ASP A 93 3.15 -4.60 5.22
N PRO A 94 2.90 -5.92 5.19
CA PRO A 94 3.96 -6.94 5.23
C PRO A 94 4.93 -6.80 4.04
N PHE A 95 4.46 -6.27 2.93
CA PHE A 95 5.30 -6.03 1.76
C PHE A 95 6.31 -4.92 1.98
N ARG A 96 6.02 -3.92 2.82
CA ARG A 96 6.93 -2.81 3.07
C ARG A 96 8.29 -3.29 3.57
N PHE A 97 8.28 -4.23 4.52
CA PHE A 97 9.50 -4.81 5.06
C PHE A 97 10.28 -5.59 4.01
N VAL A 98 9.61 -6.54 3.32
CA VAL A 98 10.26 -7.36 2.29
C VAL A 98 10.80 -6.48 1.15
N ARG A 99 10.08 -5.43 0.77
CA ARG A 99 10.47 -4.47 -0.25
C ARG A 99 11.76 -3.73 0.10
N GLN A 100 11.91 -3.29 1.35
CA GLN A 100 13.14 -2.64 1.81
C GLN A 100 14.32 -3.62 1.83
N ALA A 101 14.14 -4.80 2.39
CA ALA A 101 15.16 -5.84 2.41
C ALA A 101 15.60 -6.23 0.98
N HIS A 102 14.64 -6.35 0.07
CA HIS A 102 14.90 -6.59 -1.34
C HIS A 102 15.70 -5.45 -1.99
N ALA A 103 15.34 -4.18 -1.73
CA ALA A 103 16.05 -3.01 -2.27
C ALA A 103 17.53 -3.02 -1.85
N GLU A 104 17.81 -3.24 -0.56
CA GLU A 104 19.16 -3.31 -0.02
C GLU A 104 19.98 -4.49 -0.61
N TRP A 105 19.33 -5.65 -0.78
CA TRP A 105 19.96 -6.81 -1.41
C TRP A 105 20.24 -6.53 -2.90
N SER A 106 19.26 -6.00 -3.63
CA SER A 106 19.37 -5.69 -5.06
C SER A 106 20.49 -4.68 -5.35
N ASP A 107 20.64 -3.66 -4.50
CA ASP A 107 21.72 -2.67 -4.65
C ASP A 107 23.10 -3.28 -4.42
N ARG A 108 23.23 -4.18 -3.44
CA ARG A 108 24.49 -4.91 -3.21
C ARG A 108 24.82 -5.88 -4.34
N GLN A 109 23.81 -6.54 -4.90
CA GLN A 109 23.99 -7.59 -5.90
C GLN A 109 24.21 -7.04 -7.30
N PHE A 110 23.48 -5.99 -7.69
CA PHE A 110 23.43 -5.50 -9.08
C PHE A 110 24.00 -4.10 -9.23
N GLY A 111 24.27 -3.38 -8.14
CA GLY A 111 24.80 -2.02 -8.15
C GLY A 111 23.79 -0.99 -8.66
N ASP A 112 24.31 0.17 -9.05
CA ASP A 112 23.52 1.28 -9.57
C ASP A 112 23.19 1.06 -11.05
N VAL A 113 22.12 0.32 -11.33
CA VAL A 113 21.59 0.07 -12.67
C VAL A 113 20.19 0.69 -12.82
N GLY A 114 19.81 1.03 -14.04
CA GLY A 114 18.48 1.62 -14.33
C GLY A 114 17.35 0.59 -14.35
N PRO A 115 16.09 1.04 -14.53
CA PRO A 115 14.89 0.22 -14.46
C PRO A 115 14.70 -0.73 -15.66
N VAL A 116 15.41 -0.54 -16.76
CA VAL A 116 15.17 -1.27 -18.01
C VAL A 116 15.49 -2.77 -17.88
N GLY A 117 16.55 -3.11 -17.15
CA GLY A 117 16.92 -4.51 -16.89
C GLY A 117 15.82 -5.28 -16.16
N PRO A 118 15.39 -4.82 -14.98
CA PRO A 118 14.26 -5.41 -14.25
C PRO A 118 12.97 -5.51 -15.07
N LEU A 119 12.63 -4.49 -15.88
CA LEU A 119 11.43 -4.54 -16.74
C LEU A 119 11.51 -5.58 -17.85
N LYS A 120 12.69 -5.81 -18.43
CA LYS A 120 12.88 -6.90 -19.40
C LYS A 120 12.79 -8.28 -18.74
N HIS A 121 13.33 -8.41 -17.54
CA HIS A 121 13.24 -9.65 -16.77
C HIS A 121 11.79 -9.91 -16.36
N LEU A 122 11.06 -8.90 -15.90
CA LEU A 122 9.63 -8.99 -15.60
C LEU A 122 8.81 -9.58 -16.75
N ALA A 123 9.11 -9.22 -17.99
CA ALA A 123 8.41 -9.78 -19.14
C ALA A 123 8.65 -11.29 -19.31
N LYS A 124 9.82 -11.79 -18.90
CA LYS A 124 10.13 -13.22 -18.87
C LYS A 124 9.36 -13.93 -17.75
N GLU A 125 9.44 -13.42 -16.53
CA GLU A 125 8.75 -13.98 -15.36
C GLU A 125 7.22 -13.99 -15.54
N ALA A 126 6.66 -12.99 -16.22
CA ALA A 126 5.23 -12.98 -16.55
C ALA A 126 4.81 -14.13 -17.47
N ASN A 127 5.69 -14.60 -18.36
CA ASN A 127 5.43 -15.79 -19.18
C ASN A 127 5.57 -17.08 -18.36
N GLU A 128 6.57 -17.16 -17.48
CA GLU A 128 6.78 -18.32 -16.60
C GLU A 128 5.59 -18.49 -15.64
N ALA A 129 5.11 -17.39 -15.04
CA ALA A 129 3.89 -17.40 -14.24
C ALA A 129 2.63 -17.82 -15.04
N ALA A 130 2.56 -17.45 -16.33
CA ALA A 130 1.44 -17.86 -17.18
C ALA A 130 1.48 -19.37 -17.51
N GLU A 131 2.67 -19.96 -17.55
CA GLU A 131 2.88 -21.42 -17.76
C GLU A 131 2.64 -22.21 -16.46
N ALA A 132 2.87 -21.61 -15.29
CA ALA A 132 2.70 -22.21 -13.95
C ALA A 132 1.84 -21.33 -13.02
N PRO A 133 0.55 -21.12 -13.33
CA PRO A 133 -0.29 -20.12 -12.63
C PRO A 133 -0.60 -20.45 -11.17
N ASP A 134 -0.30 -21.67 -10.73
CA ASP A 134 -0.45 -22.10 -9.34
C ASP A 134 0.86 -21.98 -8.53
N ASP A 135 1.98 -21.61 -9.16
CA ASP A 135 3.25 -21.42 -8.48
C ASP A 135 3.35 -19.99 -7.94
N ILE A 136 3.25 -19.87 -6.61
CA ILE A 136 3.35 -18.59 -5.92
C ILE A 136 4.74 -17.94 -6.05
N SER A 137 5.79 -18.70 -6.33
CA SER A 137 7.14 -18.16 -6.48
C SER A 137 7.27 -17.28 -7.71
N GLU A 138 6.60 -17.62 -8.80
CA GLU A 138 6.58 -16.81 -10.02
C GLU A 138 5.94 -15.43 -9.79
N PHE A 139 4.87 -15.39 -8.99
CA PHE A 139 4.27 -14.10 -8.60
C PHE A 139 5.16 -13.29 -7.67
N ALA A 140 5.96 -13.94 -6.82
CA ALA A 140 6.94 -13.24 -5.97
C ALA A 140 8.04 -12.60 -6.83
N ASP A 141 8.55 -13.28 -7.84
CA ASP A 141 9.54 -12.76 -8.78
C ASP A 141 8.99 -11.56 -9.55
N ILE A 142 7.77 -11.65 -10.07
CA ILE A 142 7.07 -10.53 -10.72
C ILE A 142 7.01 -9.31 -9.79
N ILE A 143 6.59 -9.49 -8.53
CA ILE A 143 6.43 -8.39 -7.58
C ILE A 143 7.78 -7.78 -7.21
N MET A 144 8.81 -8.56 -6.97
CA MET A 144 10.16 -8.07 -6.67
C MET A 144 10.72 -7.25 -7.83
N LEU A 145 10.52 -7.67 -9.06
CA LEU A 145 10.97 -6.95 -10.25
C LEU A 145 10.20 -5.65 -10.49
N VAL A 146 8.90 -5.62 -10.17
CA VAL A 146 8.11 -4.37 -10.19
C VAL A 146 8.66 -3.37 -9.17
N TRP A 147 8.93 -3.81 -7.94
CA TRP A 147 9.51 -2.93 -6.92
C TRP A 147 10.89 -2.41 -7.29
N ASP A 148 11.75 -3.27 -7.84
CA ASP A 148 13.09 -2.85 -8.25
C ASP A 148 13.02 -1.85 -9.41
N ALA A 149 12.20 -2.11 -10.42
CA ALA A 149 12.02 -1.22 -11.55
C ALA A 149 11.47 0.16 -11.14
N THR A 150 10.44 0.21 -10.28
CA THR A 150 9.85 1.47 -9.83
C THR A 150 10.82 2.28 -8.99
N ARG A 151 11.52 1.65 -8.04
CA ARG A 151 12.55 2.28 -7.22
C ARG A 151 13.68 2.86 -8.07
N ARG A 152 14.21 2.08 -9.03
CA ARG A 152 15.28 2.51 -9.93
C ARG A 152 14.84 3.59 -10.92
N ALA A 153 13.54 3.72 -11.16
CA ALA A 153 12.96 4.84 -11.91
C ALA A 153 12.73 6.09 -11.04
N GLY A 154 13.05 6.06 -9.75
CA GLY A 154 12.84 7.17 -8.82
C GLY A 154 11.36 7.37 -8.43
N ILE A 155 10.52 6.36 -8.63
CA ILE A 155 9.09 6.40 -8.29
C ILE A 155 8.92 5.95 -6.83
N THR A 156 8.32 6.80 -5.99
CA THR A 156 8.02 6.45 -4.60
C THR A 156 6.78 5.57 -4.49
N ASP A 157 6.62 4.89 -3.35
CA ASP A 157 5.45 4.06 -3.07
C ASP A 157 4.14 4.85 -3.10
N GLU A 158 4.15 6.08 -2.59
CA GLU A 158 3.00 6.97 -2.60
C GLU A 158 2.63 7.39 -4.02
N GLN A 159 3.63 7.72 -4.86
CA GLN A 159 3.40 8.04 -6.27
C GLN A 159 2.82 6.85 -7.02
N LEU A 160 3.36 5.65 -6.79
CA LEU A 160 2.86 4.42 -7.40
C LEU A 160 1.43 4.13 -6.95
N ALA A 161 1.15 4.22 -5.65
CA ALA A 161 -0.19 3.98 -5.10
C ALA A 161 -1.23 4.96 -5.67
N MET A 162 -0.89 6.25 -5.78
CA MET A 162 -1.76 7.24 -6.44
C MET A 162 -2.01 6.89 -7.90
N ALA A 163 -0.97 6.57 -8.65
CA ALA A 163 -1.09 6.20 -10.06
C ALA A 163 -1.95 4.95 -10.27
N VAL A 164 -1.82 3.94 -9.38
CA VAL A 164 -2.65 2.73 -9.40
C VAL A 164 -4.11 3.07 -9.11
N ALA A 165 -4.40 3.90 -8.10
CA ALA A 165 -5.75 4.32 -7.77
C ALA A 165 -6.42 5.09 -8.93
N GLU A 166 -5.72 6.04 -9.52
CA GLU A 166 -6.21 6.79 -10.70
C GLU A 166 -6.45 5.87 -11.91
N LYS A 167 -5.54 4.92 -12.12
CA LYS A 167 -5.67 3.94 -13.20
C LYS A 167 -6.85 3.03 -13.00
N LEU A 168 -7.11 2.58 -11.76
CA LEU A 168 -8.27 1.79 -11.39
C LEU A 168 -9.56 2.54 -11.69
N GLU A 169 -9.69 3.79 -11.25
CA GLU A 169 -10.88 4.61 -11.51
C GLU A 169 -11.09 4.88 -13.01
N ARG A 170 -10.02 5.02 -13.77
CA ARG A 170 -10.08 5.11 -15.23
C ARG A 170 -10.58 3.81 -15.85
N ASN A 171 -10.07 2.67 -15.40
CA ASN A 171 -10.45 1.34 -15.90
C ASN A 171 -11.92 1.00 -15.60
N LYS A 172 -12.44 1.38 -14.42
CA LYS A 172 -13.86 1.21 -14.06
C LYS A 172 -14.81 1.94 -15.03
N ARG A 173 -14.36 3.05 -15.61
CA ARG A 173 -15.16 3.85 -16.57
C ARG A 173 -15.03 3.40 -18.02
N ARG A 174 -14.11 2.45 -18.33
CA ARG A 174 -13.92 1.93 -19.68
C ARG A 174 -14.94 0.85 -20.02
N GLN A 175 -15.26 0.75 -21.30
CA GLN A 175 -15.94 -0.43 -21.83
C GLN A 175 -14.90 -1.47 -22.22
N TRP A 176 -15.12 -2.71 -21.81
CA TRP A 176 -14.22 -3.82 -22.05
C TRP A 176 -14.83 -4.78 -23.08
N GLY A 177 -13.99 -5.42 -23.87
CA GLY A 177 -14.39 -6.45 -24.80
C GLY A 177 -14.87 -7.73 -24.11
N ALA A 178 -15.26 -8.71 -24.88
CA ALA A 178 -15.63 -10.02 -24.36
C ALA A 178 -14.43 -10.70 -23.70
N VAL A 179 -14.64 -11.20 -22.48
CA VAL A 179 -13.64 -11.96 -21.74
C VAL A 179 -13.56 -13.38 -22.32
N LYS A 180 -12.35 -13.86 -22.60
CA LYS A 180 -12.06 -15.26 -22.93
C LYS A 180 -11.05 -15.79 -21.91
N ASP A 181 -11.25 -17.02 -21.49
CA ASP A 181 -10.33 -17.69 -20.58
C ASP A 181 -8.95 -17.84 -21.22
N GLY A 182 -7.88 -17.55 -20.46
CA GLY A 182 -6.50 -17.59 -20.94
C GLY A 182 -6.08 -16.47 -21.89
N GLU A 183 -6.96 -15.53 -22.22
CA GLU A 183 -6.65 -14.43 -23.15
C GLU A 183 -6.76 -13.06 -22.50
N PRO A 184 -5.85 -12.12 -22.85
CA PRO A 184 -5.94 -10.76 -22.32
C PRO A 184 -7.17 -10.04 -22.82
N CYS A 185 -7.92 -9.42 -21.89
CA CYS A 185 -9.05 -8.58 -22.24
C CYS A 185 -8.61 -7.13 -22.50
N HIS A 186 -9.05 -6.56 -23.60
CA HIS A 186 -8.72 -5.19 -23.99
C HIS A 186 -9.95 -4.28 -23.89
N HIS A 187 -9.72 -2.99 -23.51
CA HIS A 187 -10.78 -1.99 -23.57
C HIS A 187 -11.09 -1.62 -25.02
N LEU A 188 -12.38 -1.34 -25.28
CA LEU A 188 -12.81 -0.88 -26.59
C LEU A 188 -12.30 0.55 -26.80
N LYS A 189 -11.79 0.81 -28.01
CA LYS A 189 -11.41 2.18 -28.42
C LYS A 189 -12.69 2.89 -28.85
N ASN A 190 -13.00 4.00 -28.21
CA ASN A 190 -14.03 4.93 -28.68
C ASN A 190 -13.54 5.65 -29.92
#